data_884778e0a3859a98d37874155e7903c7
#
_entry.id   884778e0a3859a98d37874155e7903c7
#
_cell.length_a   1.000
_cell.length_b   1.000
_cell.length_c   1.000
_cell.angle_alpha   90.00
_cell.angle_beta   90.00
_cell.angle_gamma   90.00
#
_symmetry.space_group_name_H-M   'P 1'
#
loop_
_entity.id
_entity.type
_entity.pdbx_description
1 polymer ?
#
loop_
_entity_poly.entity_id
_entity_poly.type
_entity_poly.pdbx_seq_one_letter_code
_entity_poly.pdbx_strand_id
1 'polypeptide(L)'
;MATATRNTSRTERLLALMAKGDNLFNARDWEALEPIHHPDMIAHIPGSAEPIYGREAHGAAMKQLVRMFPDIHVHTPYPIQFGDGDWITVVTNATGTFTEEMTLPDGNVIPPTGKAFDLEFAQTSKWDGDRLIVISAFWDTALQAKQLGLPQ
;
A
#
# COMPACT_ATOMS: atom_id res chain seq x y z
N MET A 1 -27.14 -20.22 7.02
CA MET A 1 -27.04 -19.03 7.88
C MET A 1 -25.72 -18.94 8.65
N ALA A 2 -25.25 -19.99 9.29
CA ALA A 2 -23.98 -19.94 10.05
C ALA A 2 -22.74 -19.63 9.21
N THR A 3 -22.69 -20.04 7.94
CA THR A 3 -21.56 -19.81 7.04
C THR A 3 -21.46 -18.35 6.59
N ALA A 4 -22.59 -17.73 6.26
CA ALA A 4 -22.64 -16.32 5.84
C ALA A 4 -22.22 -15.39 7.00
N THR A 5 -22.67 -15.67 8.21
CA THR A 5 -22.31 -14.89 9.41
C THR A 5 -20.82 -14.98 9.71
N ARG A 6 -20.20 -16.17 9.53
CA ARG A 6 -18.75 -16.35 9.73
C ARG A 6 -17.92 -15.61 8.67
N ASN A 7 -18.35 -15.62 7.41
CA ASN A 7 -17.66 -14.90 6.35
C ASN A 7 -17.73 -13.39 6.56
N THR A 8 -18.86 -12.85 6.95
CA THR A 8 -19.03 -11.42 7.26
C THR A 8 -18.13 -11.00 8.41
N SER A 9 -18.09 -11.79 9.50
CA SER A 9 -17.24 -11.52 10.66
C SER A 9 -15.74 -11.54 10.29
N ARG A 10 -15.31 -12.50 9.45
CA ARG A 10 -13.93 -12.56 8.97
C ARG A 10 -13.59 -11.37 8.08
N THR A 11 -14.46 -11.02 7.14
CA THR A 11 -14.27 -9.84 6.29
C THR A 11 -14.11 -8.57 7.13
N GLU A 12 -14.99 -8.34 8.10
CA GLU A 12 -14.91 -7.18 9.00
C GLU A 12 -13.59 -7.16 9.77
N ARG A 13 -13.14 -8.31 10.28
CA ARG A 13 -11.86 -8.43 10.98
C ARG A 13 -10.68 -8.10 10.07
N LEU A 14 -10.64 -8.64 8.85
CA LEU A 14 -9.56 -8.38 7.90
C LEU A 14 -9.53 -6.92 7.44
N LEU A 15 -10.69 -6.32 7.20
CA LEU A 15 -10.80 -4.89 6.87
C LEU A 15 -10.28 -4.01 8.02
N ALA A 16 -10.59 -4.36 9.27
CA ALA A 16 -10.08 -3.64 10.43
C ALA A 16 -8.55 -3.78 10.56
N LEU A 17 -7.99 -4.96 10.29
CA LEU A 17 -6.54 -5.18 10.29
C LEU A 17 -5.86 -4.41 9.16
N MET A 18 -6.46 -4.34 7.98
CA MET A 18 -5.94 -3.56 6.86
C MET A 18 -5.89 -2.07 7.20
N ALA A 19 -6.97 -1.53 7.75
CA ALA A 19 -7.02 -0.13 8.18
C ALA A 19 -6.00 0.17 9.29
N LYS A 20 -5.84 -0.75 10.25
CA LYS A 20 -4.80 -0.65 11.27
C LYS A 20 -3.40 -0.59 10.63
N GLY A 21 -3.14 -1.45 9.64
CA GLY A 21 -1.88 -1.46 8.91
C GLY A 21 -1.59 -0.13 8.21
N ASP A 22 -2.55 0.40 7.48
CA ASP A 22 -2.40 1.69 6.80
C ASP A 22 -2.22 2.85 7.79
N ASN A 23 -2.91 2.82 8.93
CA ASN A 23 -2.73 3.83 9.98
C ASN A 23 -1.34 3.73 10.64
N LEU A 24 -0.81 2.53 10.82
CA LEU A 24 0.56 2.34 11.32
C LEU A 24 1.60 2.81 10.29
N PHE A 25 1.35 2.57 9.01
CA PHE A 25 2.18 3.14 7.93
C PHE A 25 2.17 4.67 8.00
N ASN A 26 1.00 5.29 8.11
CA ASN A 26 0.87 6.74 8.25
C ASN A 26 1.64 7.28 9.46
N ALA A 27 1.64 6.53 10.57
CA ALA A 27 2.37 6.88 11.79
C ALA A 27 3.88 6.56 11.71
N ARG A 28 4.33 5.86 10.67
CA ARG A 28 5.72 5.35 10.53
C ARG A 28 6.10 4.38 11.65
N ASP A 29 5.12 3.69 12.22
CA ASP A 29 5.33 2.69 13.27
C ASP A 29 5.62 1.32 12.66
N TRP A 30 6.85 1.17 12.18
CA TRP A 30 7.31 -0.03 11.48
C TRP A 30 7.31 -1.27 12.36
N GLU A 31 7.65 -1.10 13.63
CA GLU A 31 7.69 -2.19 14.61
C GLU A 31 6.29 -2.78 14.83
N ALA A 32 5.28 -1.95 14.97
CA ALA A 32 3.90 -2.40 15.14
C ALA A 32 3.29 -2.95 13.85
N LEU A 33 3.72 -2.43 12.68
CA LEU A 33 3.22 -2.85 11.37
C LEU A 33 3.75 -4.24 10.96
N GLU A 34 5.02 -4.53 11.25
CA GLU A 34 5.69 -5.75 10.80
C GLU A 34 4.92 -7.04 11.13
N PRO A 35 4.38 -7.25 12.35
CA PRO A 35 3.66 -8.48 12.67
C PRO A 35 2.36 -8.70 11.88
N ILE A 36 1.78 -7.67 11.29
CA ILE A 36 0.59 -7.77 10.43
C ILE A 36 0.95 -8.42 9.09
N HIS A 37 2.20 -8.31 8.66
CA HIS A 37 2.69 -8.91 7.43
C HIS A 37 3.23 -10.32 7.70
N HIS A 38 2.84 -11.27 6.84
CA HIS A 38 3.40 -12.63 6.89
C HIS A 38 4.88 -12.59 6.48
N PRO A 39 5.77 -13.39 7.12
CA PRO A 39 7.19 -13.41 6.74
C PRO A 39 7.44 -13.68 5.25
N ASP A 40 6.63 -14.53 4.64
CA ASP A 40 6.74 -14.95 3.24
C ASP A 40 5.77 -14.21 2.31
N MET A 41 5.33 -13.02 2.69
CA MET A 41 4.38 -12.24 1.90
C MET A 41 4.91 -11.92 0.50
N ILE A 42 3.98 -11.70 -0.43
CA ILE A 42 4.28 -11.28 -1.80
C ILE A 42 3.51 -9.99 -2.07
N ALA A 43 4.20 -8.98 -2.57
CA ALA A 43 3.60 -7.71 -2.94
C ALA A 43 3.78 -7.41 -4.43
N HIS A 44 2.66 -7.14 -5.11
CA HIS A 44 2.65 -6.69 -6.49
C HIS A 44 2.37 -5.20 -6.53
N ILE A 45 3.25 -4.44 -7.18
CA ILE A 45 3.10 -2.99 -7.31
C ILE A 45 3.11 -2.58 -8.79
N PRO A 46 2.40 -1.50 -9.16
CA PRO A 46 2.39 -1.01 -10.52
C PRO A 46 3.79 -0.58 -10.99
N GLY A 47 4.07 -0.81 -12.26
CA GLY A 47 5.34 -0.40 -12.88
C GLY A 47 6.50 -1.37 -12.62
N SER A 48 6.29 -2.44 -11.86
CA SER A 48 7.27 -3.50 -11.65
C SER A 48 6.78 -4.81 -12.24
N ALA A 49 7.61 -5.43 -13.08
CA ALA A 49 7.32 -6.75 -13.63
C ALA A 49 7.49 -7.86 -12.58
N GLU A 50 8.41 -7.64 -11.65
CA GLU A 50 8.70 -8.61 -10.58
C GLU A 50 8.03 -8.21 -9.28
N PRO A 51 7.39 -9.15 -8.58
CA PRO A 51 6.86 -8.88 -7.26
C PRO A 51 7.96 -8.72 -6.22
N ILE A 52 7.61 -8.11 -5.09
CA ILE A 52 8.47 -8.03 -3.91
C ILE A 52 8.20 -9.27 -3.06
N TYR A 53 9.23 -10.04 -2.77
CA TYR A 53 9.13 -11.26 -1.97
C TYR A 53 9.64 -11.05 -0.56
N GLY A 54 8.79 -11.38 0.39
CA GLY A 54 9.12 -11.37 1.81
C GLY A 54 8.82 -10.04 2.52
N ARG A 55 8.52 -10.18 3.78
CA ARG A 55 8.18 -9.06 4.67
C ARG A 55 9.31 -8.04 4.81
N GLU A 56 10.54 -8.52 4.86
CA GLU A 56 11.72 -7.65 5.00
C GLU A 56 11.89 -6.75 3.77
N ALA A 57 11.84 -7.33 2.57
CA ALA A 57 11.95 -6.58 1.32
C ALA A 57 10.78 -5.59 1.14
N HIS A 58 9.56 -6.01 1.49
CA HIS A 58 8.39 -5.13 1.46
C HIS A 58 8.54 -3.95 2.44
N GLY A 59 9.02 -4.21 3.65
CA GLY A 59 9.30 -3.17 4.65
C GLY A 59 10.34 -2.17 4.15
N ALA A 60 11.40 -2.63 3.50
CA ALA A 60 12.41 -1.77 2.89
C ALA A 60 11.82 -0.90 1.78
N ALA A 61 10.93 -1.46 0.95
CA ALA A 61 10.23 -0.72 -0.11
C ALA A 61 9.31 0.36 0.46
N MET A 62 8.57 0.08 1.52
CA MET A 62 7.73 1.07 2.20
C MET A 62 8.55 2.22 2.78
N LYS A 63 9.68 1.92 3.41
CA LYS A 63 10.60 2.94 3.95
C LYS A 63 11.20 3.80 2.84
N GLN A 64 11.52 3.20 1.70
CA GLN A 64 12.01 3.93 0.53
C GLN A 64 10.93 4.89 -0.01
N LEU A 65 9.69 4.46 -0.07
CA LEU A 65 8.56 5.28 -0.49
C LEU A 65 8.40 6.51 0.43
N VAL A 66 8.53 6.32 1.73
CA VAL A 66 8.49 7.41 2.71
C VAL A 66 9.69 8.36 2.56
N ARG A 67 10.86 7.86 2.18
CA ARG A 67 12.01 8.73 1.88
C ARG A 67 11.76 9.61 0.66
N MET A 68 11.12 9.07 -0.38
CA MET A 68 10.76 9.84 -1.58
C MET A 68 9.63 10.84 -1.33
N PHE A 69 8.66 10.45 -0.53
CA PHE A 69 7.48 11.25 -0.19
C PHE A 69 7.30 11.28 1.34
N PRO A 70 8.03 12.16 2.07
CA PRO A 70 8.01 12.13 3.53
C PRO A 70 6.63 12.36 4.16
N ASP A 71 5.74 13.04 3.46
CA ASP A 71 4.37 13.31 3.89
C ASP A 71 3.33 12.33 3.32
N ILE A 72 3.78 11.21 2.73
CA ILE A 72 2.84 10.24 2.14
C ILE A 72 1.82 9.76 3.17
N HIS A 73 0.55 9.76 2.76
CA HIS A 73 -0.56 9.46 3.64
C HIS A 73 -1.64 8.66 2.91
N VAL A 74 -2.09 7.59 3.52
CA VAL A 74 -3.21 6.77 3.05
C VAL A 74 -4.46 7.15 3.84
N HIS A 75 -5.54 7.53 3.14
CA HIS A 75 -6.77 7.93 3.81
C HIS A 75 -7.52 6.75 4.39
N THR A 76 -7.94 6.88 5.64
CA THR A 76 -8.85 5.98 6.34
C THR A 76 -9.94 6.80 7.04
N PRO A 77 -11.17 6.30 7.20
CA PRO A 77 -11.69 5.02 6.73
C PRO A 77 -11.80 4.95 5.20
N TYR A 78 -11.85 3.71 4.68
CA TYR A 78 -11.92 3.48 3.23
C TYR A 78 -13.31 3.80 2.69
N PRO A 79 -13.45 4.60 1.61
CA PRO A 79 -14.73 4.86 0.96
C PRO A 79 -15.38 3.61 0.35
N ILE A 80 -14.54 2.69 -0.16
CA ILE A 80 -14.98 1.42 -0.74
C ILE A 80 -14.18 0.31 -0.08
N GLN A 81 -14.89 -0.68 0.46
CA GLN A 81 -14.27 -1.85 1.07
C GLN A 81 -15.23 -3.03 1.04
N PHE A 82 -14.71 -4.19 0.71
CA PHE A 82 -15.46 -5.44 0.65
C PHE A 82 -14.52 -6.64 0.67
N GLY A 83 -15.08 -7.82 0.83
CA GLY A 83 -14.28 -9.04 0.77
C GLY A 83 -15.12 -10.29 0.97
N ASP A 84 -14.49 -11.42 0.80
CA ASP A 84 -15.05 -12.74 1.06
C ASP A 84 -13.93 -13.72 1.39
N GLY A 85 -14.16 -14.57 2.39
CA GLY A 85 -13.18 -15.56 2.83
C GLY A 85 -11.88 -14.92 3.30
N ASP A 86 -10.77 -15.28 2.65
CA ASP A 86 -9.44 -14.79 2.97
C ASP A 86 -9.04 -13.53 2.19
N TRP A 87 -9.93 -13.02 1.35
CA TRP A 87 -9.66 -11.90 0.47
C TRP A 87 -10.45 -10.66 0.85
N ILE A 88 -9.77 -9.50 0.79
CA ILE A 88 -10.41 -8.19 0.90
C ILE A 88 -9.89 -7.25 -0.18
N THR A 89 -10.72 -6.27 -0.52
CA THR A 89 -10.35 -5.15 -1.40
C THR A 89 -10.74 -3.85 -0.74
N VAL A 90 -9.84 -2.87 -0.78
CA VAL A 90 -10.09 -1.51 -0.30
C VAL A 90 -9.71 -0.52 -1.40
N VAL A 91 -10.52 0.54 -1.54
CA VAL A 91 -10.24 1.64 -2.47
C VAL A 91 -10.29 2.93 -1.68
N THR A 92 -9.24 3.72 -1.79
CA THR A 92 -9.12 4.99 -1.10
C THR A 92 -8.13 5.90 -1.83
N ASN A 93 -7.89 7.10 -1.30
CA ASN A 93 -6.88 8.00 -1.84
C ASN A 93 -5.60 7.94 -1.01
N ALA A 94 -4.49 8.16 -1.69
CA ALA A 94 -3.22 8.46 -1.08
C ALA A 94 -2.70 9.79 -1.62
N THR A 95 -2.00 10.52 -0.77
CA THR A 95 -1.41 11.82 -1.10
C THR A 95 0.07 11.82 -0.75
N GLY A 96 0.84 12.64 -1.43
CA GLY A 96 2.26 12.84 -1.09
C GLY A 96 2.86 13.96 -1.91
N THR A 97 3.91 14.59 -1.40
CA THR A 97 4.61 15.70 -2.05
C THR A 97 6.03 15.28 -2.42
N PHE A 98 6.42 15.55 -3.65
CA PHE A 98 7.74 15.22 -4.17
C PHE A 98 8.75 16.28 -3.74
N THR A 99 9.30 16.11 -2.54
CA THR A 99 10.24 17.05 -1.91
C THR A 99 11.67 16.52 -1.80
N GLU A 100 11.88 15.22 -2.05
CA GLU A 100 13.18 14.56 -1.96
C GLU A 100 13.58 13.97 -3.30
N GLU A 101 14.87 13.83 -3.56
CA GLU A 101 15.37 13.21 -4.79
C GLU A 101 14.85 11.77 -4.96
N MET A 102 14.47 11.45 -6.20
CA MET A 102 14.05 10.10 -6.57
C MET A 102 15.17 9.43 -7.38
N THR A 103 15.70 8.31 -6.87
CA THR A 103 16.65 7.49 -7.60
C THR A 103 15.93 6.38 -8.33
N LEU A 104 16.09 6.36 -9.66
CA LEU A 104 15.52 5.31 -10.51
C LEU A 104 16.38 4.04 -10.47
N PRO A 105 15.82 2.87 -10.88
CA PRO A 105 16.57 1.61 -10.91
C PRO A 105 17.85 1.65 -11.76
N ASP A 106 17.91 2.51 -12.78
CA ASP A 106 19.07 2.70 -13.65
C ASP A 106 20.15 3.64 -13.04
N GLY A 107 19.94 4.13 -11.81
CA GLY A 107 20.83 5.04 -11.13
C GLY A 107 20.61 6.53 -11.44
N ASN A 108 19.72 6.85 -12.37
CA ASN A 108 19.38 8.25 -12.65
C ASN A 108 18.66 8.85 -11.46
N VAL A 109 18.99 10.10 -11.14
CA VAL A 109 18.36 10.87 -10.06
C VAL A 109 17.45 11.92 -10.65
N ILE A 110 16.20 11.94 -10.19
CA ILE A 110 15.22 12.96 -10.55
C ILE A 110 15.15 13.96 -9.40
N PRO A 111 15.44 15.25 -9.64
CA PRO A 111 15.32 16.26 -8.60
C PRO A 111 13.85 16.49 -8.22
N PRO A 112 13.56 16.87 -6.97
CA PRO A 112 12.21 17.13 -6.52
C PRO A 112 11.58 18.32 -7.25
N THR A 113 10.27 18.21 -7.52
CA THR A 113 9.51 19.29 -8.17
C THR A 113 8.72 20.13 -7.16
N GLY A 114 8.56 19.66 -5.93
CA GLY A 114 7.68 20.29 -4.94
C GLY A 114 6.19 20.08 -5.21
N LYS A 115 5.83 19.33 -6.26
CA LYS A 115 4.43 19.03 -6.61
C LYS A 115 3.92 17.84 -5.82
N ALA A 116 2.60 17.82 -5.60
CA ALA A 116 1.92 16.77 -4.86
C ALA A 116 1.10 15.88 -5.80
N PHE A 117 0.98 14.61 -5.42
CA PHE A 117 -0.01 13.72 -6.01
C PHE A 117 -1.19 13.51 -5.05
N ASP A 118 -2.35 13.30 -5.62
CA ASP A 118 -3.56 12.82 -4.95
C ASP A 118 -4.18 11.79 -5.88
N LEU A 119 -4.11 10.52 -5.49
CA LEU A 119 -4.48 9.40 -6.35
C LEU A 119 -5.44 8.47 -5.63
N GLU A 120 -6.50 8.08 -6.34
CA GLU A 120 -7.27 6.91 -5.96
C GLU A 120 -6.43 5.66 -6.24
N PHE A 121 -6.40 4.75 -5.28
CA PHE A 121 -5.75 3.45 -5.46
C PHE A 121 -6.56 2.34 -4.82
N ALA A 122 -6.39 1.14 -5.36
CA ALA A 122 -7.00 -0.06 -4.85
C ALA A 122 -5.93 -1.01 -4.32
N GLN A 123 -6.24 -1.68 -3.22
CA GLN A 123 -5.42 -2.74 -2.66
C GLN A 123 -6.27 -3.99 -2.51
N THR A 124 -5.89 -5.07 -3.19
CA THR A 124 -6.50 -6.38 -3.03
C THR A 124 -5.52 -7.28 -2.30
N SER A 125 -5.96 -7.93 -1.24
CA SER A 125 -5.08 -8.72 -0.39
C SER A 125 -5.69 -10.04 0.06
N LYS A 126 -4.81 -11.03 0.17
CA LYS A 126 -5.10 -12.34 0.75
C LYS A 126 -4.45 -12.44 2.12
N TRP A 127 -5.15 -13.07 3.05
CA TRP A 127 -4.73 -13.18 4.44
C TRP A 127 -4.61 -14.64 4.87
N ASP A 128 -3.56 -14.95 5.61
CA ASP A 128 -3.35 -16.21 6.30
C ASP A 128 -3.56 -15.97 7.79
N GLY A 129 -4.73 -16.38 8.29
CA GLY A 129 -5.16 -15.98 9.62
C GLY A 129 -5.29 -14.45 9.69
N ASP A 130 -4.51 -13.83 10.57
CA ASP A 130 -4.48 -12.38 10.79
C ASP A 130 -3.27 -11.70 10.12
N ARG A 131 -2.54 -12.42 9.25
CA ARG A 131 -1.37 -11.88 8.57
C ARG A 131 -1.60 -11.77 7.07
N LEU A 132 -1.25 -10.62 6.52
CA LEU A 132 -1.32 -10.35 5.10
C LEU A 132 -0.23 -11.17 4.39
N ILE A 133 -0.64 -12.04 3.45
CA ILE A 133 0.29 -12.91 2.73
C ILE A 133 0.48 -12.51 1.26
N VAL A 134 -0.53 -11.97 0.62
CA VAL A 134 -0.43 -11.42 -0.75
C VAL A 134 -1.12 -10.07 -0.78
N ILE A 135 -0.47 -9.08 -1.39
CA ILE A 135 -1.09 -7.79 -1.67
C ILE A 135 -0.79 -7.37 -3.10
N SER A 136 -1.80 -6.85 -3.77
CA SER A 136 -1.67 -6.19 -5.08
C SER A 136 -2.22 -4.79 -4.97
N ALA A 137 -1.41 -3.81 -5.30
CA ALA A 137 -1.81 -2.41 -5.33
C ALA A 137 -1.95 -1.95 -6.78
N PHE A 138 -2.93 -1.10 -7.04
CA PHE A 138 -3.25 -0.59 -8.37
C PHE A 138 -3.50 0.91 -8.30
N TRP A 139 -2.78 1.69 -9.07
CA TRP A 139 -3.04 3.11 -9.28
C TRP A 139 -2.56 3.53 -10.66
N ASP A 140 -3.01 4.69 -11.10
CA ASP A 140 -2.60 5.27 -12.39
C ASP A 140 -1.23 5.93 -12.26
N THR A 141 -0.19 5.21 -12.68
CA THR A 141 1.20 5.70 -12.62
C THR A 141 1.45 6.86 -13.59
N ALA A 142 0.76 6.90 -14.72
CA ALA A 142 0.88 7.99 -15.67
C ALA A 142 0.28 9.29 -15.10
N LEU A 143 -0.88 9.18 -14.45
CA LEU A 143 -1.48 10.32 -13.75
C LEU A 143 -0.58 10.81 -12.61
N GLN A 144 0.02 9.90 -11.85
CA GLN A 144 0.97 10.26 -10.80
C GLN A 144 2.16 11.04 -11.35
N ALA A 145 2.77 10.56 -12.42
CA ALA A 145 3.89 11.24 -13.09
C ALA A 145 3.48 12.64 -13.56
N LYS A 146 2.29 12.78 -14.14
CA LYS A 146 1.75 14.06 -14.58
C LYS A 146 1.53 15.02 -13.39
N GLN A 147 0.94 14.56 -12.31
CA GLN A 147 0.72 15.39 -11.11
C GLN A 147 2.04 15.85 -10.50
N LEU A 148 3.06 15.00 -10.50
CA LEU A 148 4.39 15.31 -9.98
C LEU A 148 5.25 16.16 -10.93
N GLY A 149 4.78 16.41 -12.15
CA GLY A 149 5.53 17.18 -13.14
C GLY A 149 6.72 16.41 -13.73
N LEU A 150 6.66 15.07 -13.72
CA LEU A 150 7.69 14.23 -14.31
C LEU A 150 7.53 14.15 -15.83
N PRO A 151 8.62 13.88 -16.58
CA PRO A 151 8.54 13.66 -18.04
C PRO A 151 7.60 12.48 -18.35
N GLN A 152 6.80 12.66 -19.42
CA GLN A 152 5.89 11.63 -19.92
C GLN A 152 6.55 10.80 -21.02
#